data_9a218f9834607656bd298e3f2450b1c0
#
_entry.id   9a218f9834607656bd298e3f2450b1c0
#
_cell.length_a   1.000
_cell.length_b   1.000
_cell.length_c   1.000
_cell.angle_alpha   90.00
_cell.angle_beta   90.00
_cell.angle_gamma   90.00
#
_symmetry.space_group_name_H-M   'P 1'
#
loop_
_entity.id
_entity.type
_entity.pdbx_description
1 polymer ?
#
loop_
_entity_poly.entity_id
_entity_poly.type
_entity_poly.pdbx_seq_one_letter_code
_entity_poly.pdbx_strand_id
1 'polypeptide(L)'
;MAAGSECLSRNGTRRDFIRALGTLGLGVATQHLVSRRVCARPPTGPGEPALQATLKVDLERQLGTIDPNIYGNFIEHLGRCIYGGVYDEESTLADSEGDRKDVLDAARRLHVTQLRWPGGNFSSGYHWKDGIGPKDARPARYDLAWFQRETNRFGTDEFISTCRKIAAAPYICVNVGTGTLDEASAWVEYCNRPGGTFYSDLRKKNGHPEPYGVKYWGIGNEIYGPWQIGHKNAADYAQMGLEFAKVMKWQDPSIKLVACGSGDPSWDRPVLESLLEQVDYISAHHYTVSDDPKDYYEVLGSVAQMEQIIRSSALVAEGLSARARKPTPVWTALDEWNIINNWADGSKRDDVHKFEIMYTLRDALWVASALNSIQRHCRTVRLANLAQLVNVIAPMQTSPTGLLLLTTFYPLELYASRSGNVALEVAAQSPRFETKSFADQPFLDVAATTDEQRQKVTLAVVNRRKEGDLLGSFELGGWKARPGGHAFQITGDNPDATNTFANPHAVTTQEVTLGVSGSRFQYQFPRHSISWLEFEVE
;
A
#
# COMPACT_ATOMS: atom_id res chain seq x y z
N MET A 1 -45.51 38.25 -0.03
CA MET A 1 -45.40 36.91 0.49
C MET A 1 -43.94 36.47 0.29
N ALA A 2 -43.23 36.34 1.40
CA ALA A 2 -41.83 36.06 1.40
C ALA A 2 -41.59 34.54 1.36
N ALA A 3 -40.64 34.08 0.57
CA ALA A 3 -40.03 32.78 0.71
C ALA A 3 -38.52 33.01 0.76
N GLY A 4 -37.98 32.84 1.96
CA GLY A 4 -36.57 33.02 2.23
C GLY A 4 -35.75 31.87 1.67
N SER A 5 -34.65 32.22 1.02
CA SER A 5 -33.57 31.32 0.66
C SER A 5 -32.56 31.30 1.83
N GLU A 6 -32.59 30.27 2.68
CA GLU A 6 -31.51 29.99 3.62
C GLU A 6 -30.32 29.44 2.84
N CYS A 7 -29.33 30.28 2.65
CA CYS A 7 -28.00 29.90 2.20
C CYS A 7 -27.24 29.30 3.36
N LEU A 8 -27.26 27.97 3.51
CA LEU A 8 -26.45 27.24 4.48
C LEU A 8 -24.98 27.26 4.02
N SER A 9 -24.21 28.18 4.59
CA SER A 9 -22.76 28.12 4.57
C SER A 9 -22.28 26.90 5.40
N ARG A 10 -22.12 25.75 4.75
CA ARG A 10 -21.41 24.62 5.36
C ARG A 10 -19.91 24.85 5.22
N ASN A 11 -19.34 25.49 6.22
CA ASN A 11 -17.92 25.32 6.51
C ASN A 11 -17.73 23.87 6.96
N GLY A 12 -17.36 23.00 6.04
CA GLY A 12 -17.02 21.61 6.35
C GLY A 12 -15.88 21.61 7.35
N THR A 13 -16.11 21.02 8.52
CA THR A 13 -15.07 20.88 9.53
C THR A 13 -14.15 19.73 9.15
N ARG A 14 -12.93 19.69 9.70
CA ARG A 14 -12.01 18.54 9.59
C ARG A 14 -12.66 17.18 9.90
N ARG A 15 -13.74 17.16 10.69
CA ARG A 15 -14.57 15.96 10.94
C ARG A 15 -15.33 15.49 9.70
N ASP A 16 -15.79 16.41 8.87
CA ASP A 16 -16.54 16.06 7.66
C ASP A 16 -15.60 15.56 6.57
N PHE A 17 -14.38 16.10 6.51
CA PHE A 17 -13.26 15.60 5.72
C PHE A 17 -12.93 14.12 6.04
N ILE A 18 -12.80 13.82 7.31
CA ILE A 18 -12.48 12.50 7.81
C ILE A 18 -13.61 11.49 7.56
N ARG A 19 -14.87 11.93 7.64
CA ARG A 19 -16.02 11.09 7.26
C ARG A 19 -16.10 10.83 5.76
N ALA A 20 -15.67 11.79 4.95
CA ALA A 20 -15.59 11.59 3.49
C ALA A 20 -14.48 10.59 3.11
N LEU A 21 -13.33 10.58 3.82
CA LEU A 21 -12.32 9.52 3.69
C LEU A 21 -12.83 8.16 4.19
N GLY A 22 -13.69 8.14 5.20
CA GLY A 22 -14.31 6.91 5.72
C GLY A 22 -15.21 6.17 4.74
N THR A 23 -15.56 6.79 3.63
CA THR A 23 -16.25 6.14 2.50
C THR A 23 -15.30 5.56 1.46
N LEU A 24 -13.98 5.79 1.61
CA LEU A 24 -12.92 5.38 0.67
C LEU A 24 -11.80 4.62 1.41
N GLY A 25 -12.12 3.63 2.17
CA GLY A 25 -11.41 2.75 3.04
C GLY A 25 -9.91 2.41 3.02
N LEU A 26 -9.26 1.95 4.05
CA LEU A 26 -7.82 1.85 4.31
C LEU A 26 -7.28 0.52 4.88
N GLY A 27 -6.13 0.01 4.63
CA GLY A 27 -5.52 -1.13 5.14
C GLY A 27 -4.10 -1.52 5.36
N VAL A 28 -3.35 -2.14 6.14
CA VAL A 28 -1.94 -2.28 6.50
C VAL A 28 -1.34 -3.64 6.86
N ALA A 29 -0.23 -3.94 7.05
CA ALA A 29 1.15 -4.07 7.44
C ALA A 29 1.81 -5.45 7.79
N THR A 30 2.96 -5.74 8.34
CA THR A 30 4.00 -6.76 8.26
C THR A 30 4.72 -7.36 9.46
N GLN A 31 5.45 -8.53 9.43
CA GLN A 31 6.54 -8.92 10.34
C GLN A 31 7.38 -10.19 10.23
N HIS A 32 8.30 -10.42 11.16
CA HIS A 32 9.45 -11.32 11.23
C HIS A 32 9.25 -12.75 11.73
N LEU A 33 10.13 -13.63 11.25
CA LEU A 33 10.24 -15.03 11.60
C LEU A 33 11.12 -15.28 12.84
N VAL A 34 10.56 -15.88 13.88
CA VAL A 34 11.32 -16.57 14.92
C VAL A 34 10.87 -18.02 14.95
N SER A 35 11.78 -18.91 14.59
CA SER A 35 11.52 -20.35 14.56
C SER A 35 11.31 -20.88 15.99
N ARG A 36 10.07 -21.18 16.35
CA ARG A 36 9.74 -22.11 17.42
C ARG A 36 8.95 -23.27 16.82
N ARG A 37 9.45 -24.49 16.91
CA ARG A 37 8.69 -25.69 16.58
C ARG A 37 7.50 -25.77 17.55
N VAL A 38 6.33 -25.43 17.08
CA VAL A 38 5.07 -25.65 17.78
C VAL A 38 4.38 -26.84 17.11
N CYS A 39 4.22 -27.91 17.87
CA CYS A 39 3.33 -29.00 17.46
C CYS A 39 1.91 -28.44 17.28
N ALA A 40 1.23 -28.86 16.22
CA ALA A 40 -0.18 -28.53 16.00
C ALA A 40 -0.97 -28.78 17.30
N ARG A 41 -1.67 -27.75 17.78
CA ARG A 41 -2.52 -27.84 18.97
C ARG A 41 -3.66 -28.83 18.68
N PRO A 42 -3.93 -29.80 19.53
CA PRO A 42 -5.09 -30.68 19.34
C PRO A 42 -6.39 -29.89 19.43
N PRO A 43 -7.47 -30.31 18.73
CA PRO A 43 -8.73 -29.59 18.71
C PRO A 43 -9.30 -29.42 20.11
N THR A 44 -9.69 -28.20 20.45
CA THR A 44 -10.26 -27.85 21.75
C THR A 44 -11.76 -28.17 21.78
N GLY A 45 -12.16 -29.21 22.51
CA GLY A 45 -13.51 -29.44 23.02
C GLY A 45 -14.54 -30.06 22.06
N PRO A 46 -15.58 -30.75 22.56
CA PRO A 46 -16.69 -31.21 21.74
C PRO A 46 -17.61 -30.01 21.42
N GLY A 47 -17.39 -29.39 20.29
CA GLY A 47 -18.12 -28.26 19.73
C GLY A 47 -18.53 -28.57 18.29
N GLU A 48 -19.27 -27.69 17.67
CA GLU A 48 -19.77 -27.79 16.31
C GLU A 48 -18.79 -28.42 15.31
N PRO A 49 -19.25 -29.21 14.32
CA PRO A 49 -18.38 -29.77 13.32
C PRO A 49 -17.61 -28.64 12.60
N ALA A 50 -16.30 -28.83 12.41
CA ALA A 50 -15.47 -27.85 11.71
C ALA A 50 -16.12 -27.52 10.35
N LEU A 51 -16.34 -26.23 10.09
CA LEU A 51 -16.84 -25.79 8.80
C LEU A 51 -15.84 -26.19 7.72
N GLN A 52 -16.34 -26.63 6.58
CA GLN A 52 -15.52 -27.12 5.47
C GLN A 52 -15.54 -26.15 4.31
N ALA A 53 -14.39 -26.02 3.65
CA ALA A 53 -14.23 -25.32 2.38
C ALA A 53 -13.58 -26.25 1.35
N THR A 54 -13.92 -26.06 0.07
CA THR A 54 -13.27 -26.74 -1.05
C THR A 54 -12.50 -25.71 -1.88
N LEU A 55 -11.26 -26.01 -2.19
CA LEU A 55 -10.33 -25.13 -2.89
C LEU A 55 -9.76 -25.88 -4.09
N LYS A 56 -10.13 -25.46 -5.29
CA LYS A 56 -9.56 -26.00 -6.51
C LYS A 56 -8.56 -25.02 -7.09
N VAL A 57 -7.31 -25.45 -7.23
CA VAL A 57 -6.20 -24.69 -7.82
C VAL A 57 -5.80 -25.39 -9.12
N ASP A 58 -5.81 -24.65 -10.20
CA ASP A 58 -5.43 -25.13 -11.51
C ASP A 58 -4.28 -24.26 -12.07
N LEU A 59 -3.10 -24.87 -12.24
CA LEU A 59 -1.90 -24.15 -12.68
C LEU A 59 -1.98 -23.67 -14.14
N GLU A 60 -2.91 -24.24 -14.94
CA GLU A 60 -3.16 -23.77 -16.31
C GLU A 60 -4.03 -22.49 -16.33
N ARG A 61 -4.77 -22.21 -15.26
CA ARG A 61 -5.66 -21.06 -15.16
C ARG A 61 -4.97 -19.87 -14.52
N GLN A 62 -4.09 -19.24 -15.29
CA GLN A 62 -3.34 -18.06 -14.85
C GLN A 62 -4.18 -16.79 -14.93
N LEU A 63 -4.22 -16.03 -13.84
CA LEU A 63 -4.78 -14.67 -13.84
C LEU A 63 -3.86 -13.68 -14.55
N GLY A 64 -2.54 -13.80 -14.37
CA GLY A 64 -1.55 -12.95 -15.00
C GLY A 64 -0.25 -12.90 -14.22
N THR A 65 0.71 -12.10 -14.73
CA THR A 65 1.97 -11.83 -14.04
C THR A 65 1.78 -10.73 -13.01
N ILE A 66 2.27 -10.96 -11.81
CA ILE A 66 2.31 -9.99 -10.72
C ILE A 66 3.47 -9.03 -10.98
N ASP A 67 3.17 -7.73 -11.04
CA ASP A 67 4.21 -6.70 -11.08
C ASP A 67 4.80 -6.53 -9.67
N PRO A 68 6.12 -6.59 -9.47
CA PRO A 68 6.71 -6.43 -8.15
C PRO A 68 6.39 -5.07 -7.51
N ASN A 69 6.08 -4.04 -8.29
CA ASN A 69 5.71 -2.72 -7.77
C ASN A 69 4.39 -2.71 -6.96
N ILE A 70 3.66 -3.83 -6.85
CA ILE A 70 2.53 -3.93 -5.92
C ILE A 70 2.97 -4.02 -4.45
N TYR A 71 4.25 -4.23 -4.17
CA TYR A 71 4.84 -4.25 -2.83
C TYR A 71 5.56 -2.94 -2.48
N GLY A 72 5.10 -1.84 -3.07
CA GLY A 72 5.58 -0.50 -2.79
C GLY A 72 5.11 0.02 -1.43
N ASN A 73 5.77 1.08 -0.99
CA ASN A 73 5.44 1.81 0.22
C ASN A 73 5.42 3.32 -0.03
N PHE A 74 5.00 4.07 0.98
CA PHE A 74 4.83 5.51 0.93
C PHE A 74 5.41 6.16 2.18
N ILE A 75 6.07 7.30 2.03
CA ILE A 75 6.51 8.16 3.11
C ILE A 75 6.09 9.61 2.82
N GLU A 76 5.65 10.30 3.85
CA GLU A 76 5.17 11.68 3.77
C GLU A 76 5.75 12.53 4.89
N HIS A 77 5.93 13.83 4.65
CA HIS A 77 6.23 14.80 5.68
C HIS A 77 5.00 15.05 6.58
N LEU A 78 4.69 14.05 7.40
CA LEU A 78 3.56 13.98 8.32
C LEU A 78 3.99 13.33 9.63
N GLY A 79 3.76 14.02 10.76
CA GLY A 79 4.14 13.51 12.07
C GLY A 79 5.60 13.06 12.10
N ARG A 80 5.85 11.83 12.55
CA ARG A 80 7.20 11.25 12.59
C ARG A 80 7.49 10.25 11.46
N CYS A 81 6.81 10.33 10.32
CA CYS A 81 7.14 9.42 9.22
C CYS A 81 8.53 9.71 8.64
N ILE A 82 8.86 10.98 8.39
CA ILE A 82 10.20 11.38 7.95
C ILE A 82 11.09 11.62 9.16
N TYR A 83 10.91 12.75 9.87
CA TYR A 83 11.75 13.12 11.00
C TYR A 83 11.39 12.31 12.25
N GLY A 84 12.40 11.57 12.80
CA GLY A 84 12.19 10.60 13.87
C GLY A 84 11.65 9.25 13.40
N GLY A 85 11.48 9.09 12.08
CA GLY A 85 11.06 7.85 11.41
C GLY A 85 12.13 7.33 10.47
N VAL A 86 11.99 7.57 9.16
CA VAL A 86 13.01 7.19 8.16
C VAL A 86 14.33 7.92 8.42
N TYR A 87 14.24 9.19 8.76
CA TYR A 87 15.34 10.10 8.89
C TYR A 87 15.38 10.74 10.30
N ASP A 88 16.54 10.66 10.96
CA ASP A 88 16.72 11.19 12.33
C ASP A 88 18.22 11.43 12.59
N GLU A 89 18.73 12.61 12.23
CA GLU A 89 20.15 12.95 12.33
C GLU A 89 20.69 12.91 13.79
N GLU A 90 19.81 13.04 14.79
CA GLU A 90 20.19 13.03 16.20
C GLU A 90 20.16 11.61 16.82
N SER A 91 19.60 10.63 16.12
CA SER A 91 19.49 9.26 16.61
C SER A 91 20.83 8.55 16.62
N THR A 92 21.13 7.84 17.71
CA THR A 92 22.27 6.90 17.76
C THR A 92 22.13 5.71 16.80
N LEU A 93 20.93 5.49 16.28
CA LEU A 93 20.62 4.46 15.28
C LEU A 93 20.72 4.98 13.84
N ALA A 94 20.96 6.27 13.63
CA ALA A 94 21.18 6.82 12.31
C ALA A 94 22.52 6.40 11.70
N ASP A 95 22.58 6.41 10.39
CA ASP A 95 23.84 6.34 9.65
C ASP A 95 24.44 7.76 9.49
N SER A 96 25.57 7.87 8.78
CA SER A 96 26.27 9.15 8.57
C SER A 96 25.49 10.16 7.71
N GLU A 97 24.42 9.75 7.03
CA GLU A 97 23.58 10.60 6.20
C GLU A 97 22.28 11.01 6.93
N GLY A 98 21.99 10.39 8.08
CA GLY A 98 20.83 10.66 8.92
C GLY A 98 19.70 9.64 8.78
N ASP A 99 19.82 8.63 7.93
CA ASP A 99 18.81 7.56 7.82
C ASP A 99 18.88 6.59 8.99
N ARG A 100 17.75 6.22 9.56
CA ARG A 100 17.68 5.22 10.63
C ARG A 100 17.96 3.80 10.09
N LYS A 101 19.06 3.21 10.50
CA LYS A 101 19.52 1.87 10.08
C LYS A 101 18.50 0.77 10.38
N ASP A 102 17.87 0.81 11.54
CA ASP A 102 16.85 -0.15 11.96
C ASP A 102 15.59 -0.08 11.07
N VAL A 103 15.16 1.11 10.67
CA VAL A 103 14.06 1.33 9.72
C VAL A 103 14.45 0.84 8.32
N LEU A 104 15.67 1.16 7.84
CA LEU A 104 16.14 0.68 6.54
C LEU A 104 16.24 -0.85 6.49
N ASP A 105 16.72 -1.48 7.56
CA ASP A 105 16.81 -2.94 7.64
C ASP A 105 15.42 -3.59 7.62
N ALA A 106 14.46 -3.02 8.31
CA ALA A 106 13.08 -3.46 8.26
C ALA A 106 12.46 -3.25 6.86
N ALA A 107 12.71 -2.12 6.20
CA ALA A 107 12.23 -1.85 4.84
C ALA A 107 12.83 -2.84 3.81
N ARG A 108 14.11 -3.22 3.96
CA ARG A 108 14.72 -4.27 3.11
C ARG A 108 14.06 -5.63 3.32
N ARG A 109 13.73 -5.97 4.56
CA ARG A 109 12.98 -7.22 4.87
C ARG A 109 11.58 -7.21 4.27
N LEU A 110 10.94 -6.04 4.17
CA LEU A 110 9.68 -5.84 3.47
C LEU A 110 9.80 -6.01 1.96
N HIS A 111 11.02 -6.12 1.44
CA HIS A 111 11.25 -6.08 0.01
C HIS A 111 10.51 -4.90 -0.65
N VAL A 112 10.60 -3.70 -0.03
CA VAL A 112 9.97 -2.49 -0.59
C VAL A 112 10.52 -2.24 -1.99
N THR A 113 9.68 -2.44 -3.00
CA THR A 113 10.10 -2.35 -4.41
C THR A 113 10.04 -0.94 -4.95
N GLN A 114 9.18 -0.11 -4.37
CA GLN A 114 9.00 1.27 -4.75
C GLN A 114 8.67 2.10 -3.51
N LEU A 115 9.19 3.31 -3.42
CA LEU A 115 8.91 4.26 -2.35
C LEU A 115 8.35 5.55 -2.93
N ARG A 116 7.12 5.91 -2.53
CA ARG A 116 6.44 7.14 -2.95
C ARG A 116 6.72 8.27 -1.95
N TRP A 117 7.00 9.49 -2.47
CA TRP A 117 7.34 10.71 -1.72
C TRP A 117 7.04 11.96 -2.59
N PRO A 118 6.92 13.19 -2.10
CA PRO A 118 7.07 13.66 -0.72
C PRO A 118 5.82 13.52 0.14
N GLY A 119 4.74 13.08 -0.43
CA GLY A 119 3.49 12.93 0.27
C GLY A 119 2.32 12.68 -0.63
N GLY A 120 1.23 12.55 0.06
CA GLY A 120 -0.14 12.78 -0.18
C GLY A 120 -0.45 14.29 -0.13
N ASN A 121 -1.14 14.73 0.94
CA ASN A 121 -1.56 16.14 1.06
C ASN A 121 -0.39 17.13 1.08
N PHE A 122 0.73 16.73 1.66
CA PHE A 122 1.94 17.56 1.71
C PHE A 122 2.45 17.94 0.30
N SER A 123 2.34 17.05 -0.68
CA SER A 123 2.87 17.28 -2.03
C SER A 123 2.33 18.55 -2.67
N SER A 124 1.07 18.94 -2.40
CA SER A 124 0.41 20.10 -3.01
C SER A 124 0.87 21.46 -2.48
N GLY A 125 1.65 21.46 -1.40
CA GLY A 125 2.27 22.67 -0.84
C GLY A 125 3.80 22.65 -0.89
N TYR A 126 4.42 21.57 -1.33
CA TYR A 126 5.86 21.35 -1.29
C TYR A 126 6.60 21.93 -2.50
N HIS A 127 7.60 22.76 -2.24
CA HIS A 127 8.50 23.31 -3.25
C HIS A 127 9.87 22.60 -3.15
N TRP A 128 10.13 21.64 -4.03
CA TRP A 128 11.30 20.76 -4.00
C TRP A 128 12.65 21.49 -4.00
N LYS A 129 12.68 22.70 -4.56
CA LYS A 129 13.87 23.55 -4.59
C LYS A 129 14.33 24.00 -3.20
N ASP A 130 13.41 24.03 -2.24
CA ASP A 130 13.72 24.31 -0.83
C ASP A 130 14.45 23.14 -0.15
N GLY A 131 14.28 21.92 -0.66
CA GLY A 131 14.84 20.67 -0.12
C GLY A 131 16.13 20.19 -0.80
N ILE A 132 16.87 21.04 -1.51
CA ILE A 132 18.14 20.66 -2.16
C ILE A 132 19.30 21.57 -1.75
N GLY A 133 20.53 21.12 -1.99
CA GLY A 133 21.75 21.85 -1.61
C GLY A 133 22.08 21.70 -0.11
N PRO A 134 22.96 22.55 0.44
CA PRO A 134 23.42 22.45 1.83
C PRO A 134 22.27 22.55 2.82
N LYS A 135 22.09 21.55 3.69
CA LYS A 135 20.96 21.42 4.62
C LYS A 135 20.75 22.67 5.50
N ASP A 136 21.84 23.28 5.98
CA ASP A 136 21.77 24.44 6.87
C ASP A 136 21.39 25.76 6.14
N ALA A 137 21.42 25.76 4.82
CA ALA A 137 20.96 26.87 4.00
C ALA A 137 19.51 26.71 3.51
N ARG A 138 18.88 25.58 3.76
CA ARG A 138 17.50 25.31 3.34
C ARG A 138 16.50 26.09 4.20
N PRO A 139 15.47 26.72 3.60
CA PRO A 139 14.49 27.47 4.37
C PRO A 139 13.56 26.53 5.14
N ALA A 140 13.27 26.85 6.40
CA ALA A 140 12.15 26.21 7.08
C ALA A 140 10.83 26.83 6.60
N ARG A 141 9.82 25.98 6.38
CA ARG A 141 8.47 26.37 5.96
C ARG A 141 7.44 25.98 7.02
N TYR A 142 6.29 26.62 6.97
CA TYR A 142 5.10 26.13 7.65
C TYR A 142 4.27 25.31 6.66
N ASP A 143 4.15 24.01 6.91
CA ASP A 143 3.35 23.12 6.09
C ASP A 143 1.85 23.37 6.30
N LEU A 144 1.13 23.63 5.22
CA LEU A 144 -0.29 23.94 5.23
C LEU A 144 -1.19 22.70 5.21
N ALA A 145 -0.64 21.53 4.87
CA ALA A 145 -1.40 20.29 4.85
C ALA A 145 -1.57 19.70 6.25
N TRP A 146 -0.49 19.62 7.00
CA TRP A 146 -0.46 18.98 8.31
C TRP A 146 -0.21 19.95 9.48
N PHE A 147 -0.03 21.25 9.17
CA PHE A 147 0.13 22.35 10.14
C PHE A 147 1.35 22.16 11.05
N GLN A 148 2.45 21.76 10.47
CA GLN A 148 3.72 21.52 11.17
C GLN A 148 4.86 22.35 10.56
N ARG A 149 5.97 22.44 11.29
CA ARG A 149 7.18 23.07 10.77
C ARG A 149 7.94 22.08 9.91
N GLU A 150 8.15 22.40 8.63
CA GLU A 150 9.02 21.65 7.72
C GLU A 150 10.40 22.31 7.66
N THR A 151 11.43 21.53 7.94
CA THR A 151 12.83 22.01 7.97
C THR A 151 13.54 21.87 6.64
N ASN A 152 12.97 21.12 5.71
CA ASN A 152 13.56 20.75 4.41
C ASN A 152 14.93 20.01 4.51
N ARG A 153 15.27 19.45 5.68
CA ARG A 153 16.53 18.70 5.86
C ARG A 153 16.50 17.35 5.16
N PHE A 154 15.31 16.81 4.90
CA PHE A 154 15.08 15.67 4.05
C PHE A 154 14.39 16.14 2.76
N GLY A 155 15.10 16.04 1.65
CA GLY A 155 14.60 16.48 0.34
C GLY A 155 14.90 15.45 -0.75
N THR A 156 15.00 15.91 -2.00
CA THR A 156 15.19 15.02 -3.16
C THR A 156 16.43 14.14 -3.02
N ASP A 157 17.55 14.72 -2.62
CA ASP A 157 18.85 14.03 -2.59
C ASP A 157 18.86 12.96 -1.49
N GLU A 158 18.32 13.27 -0.32
CA GLU A 158 18.16 12.32 0.80
C GLU A 158 17.18 11.21 0.45
N PHE A 159 16.03 11.55 -0.15
CA PHE A 159 15.05 10.56 -0.60
C PHE A 159 15.62 9.54 -1.58
N ILE A 160 16.38 10.00 -2.57
CA ILE A 160 17.05 9.11 -3.54
C ILE A 160 18.11 8.24 -2.86
N SER A 161 18.87 8.79 -1.89
CA SER A 161 19.80 8.00 -1.08
C SER A 161 19.09 6.89 -0.30
N THR A 162 18.01 7.23 0.40
CA THR A 162 17.16 6.26 1.12
C THR A 162 16.64 5.16 0.18
N CYS A 163 16.09 5.51 -0.99
CA CYS A 163 15.63 4.54 -1.98
C CYS A 163 16.75 3.57 -2.41
N ARG A 164 17.94 4.10 -2.68
CA ARG A 164 19.10 3.27 -3.07
C ARG A 164 19.53 2.32 -1.95
N LYS A 165 19.53 2.78 -0.70
CA LYS A 165 19.88 1.97 0.47
C LYS A 165 18.94 0.78 0.69
N ILE A 166 17.67 0.91 0.33
CA ILE A 166 16.68 -0.17 0.46
C ILE A 166 16.39 -0.90 -0.86
N ALA A 167 17.09 -0.54 -1.95
CA ALA A 167 16.90 -1.05 -3.31
C ALA A 167 15.47 -0.83 -3.87
N ALA A 168 14.80 0.26 -3.46
CA ALA A 168 13.48 0.64 -3.95
C ALA A 168 13.58 1.64 -5.12
N ALA A 169 12.65 1.54 -6.08
CA ALA A 169 12.49 2.55 -7.11
C ALA A 169 11.85 3.83 -6.53
N PRO A 170 12.41 5.02 -6.78
CA PRO A 170 11.77 6.25 -6.35
C PRO A 170 10.51 6.55 -7.18
N TYR A 171 9.44 6.96 -6.49
CA TYR A 171 8.22 7.50 -7.07
C TYR A 171 7.96 8.89 -6.47
N ILE A 172 8.03 9.93 -7.30
CA ILE A 172 7.90 11.32 -6.87
C ILE A 172 6.53 11.87 -7.30
N CYS A 173 5.80 12.47 -6.37
CA CYS A 173 4.54 13.17 -6.63
C CYS A 173 4.81 14.68 -6.76
N VAL A 174 4.53 15.27 -7.93
CA VAL A 174 4.77 16.70 -8.16
C VAL A 174 3.67 17.57 -7.57
N ASN A 175 4.03 18.79 -7.18
CA ASN A 175 3.12 19.79 -6.65
C ASN A 175 2.24 20.38 -7.77
N VAL A 176 0.97 20.01 -7.80
CA VAL A 176 -0.05 20.59 -8.69
C VAL A 176 -1.03 21.52 -7.94
N GLY A 177 -0.79 21.76 -6.66
CA GLY A 177 -1.55 22.69 -5.84
C GLY A 177 -1.02 24.12 -5.95
N THR A 178 0.11 24.41 -5.32
CA THR A 178 0.79 25.71 -5.35
C THR A 178 1.94 25.77 -6.36
N GLY A 179 2.37 24.62 -6.89
CA GLY A 179 3.47 24.50 -7.85
C GLY A 179 3.11 24.92 -9.27
N THR A 180 4.10 24.92 -10.15
CA THR A 180 3.97 25.35 -11.55
C THR A 180 4.45 24.29 -12.52
N LEU A 181 4.08 24.41 -13.80
CA LEU A 181 4.59 23.59 -14.90
C LEU A 181 6.11 23.62 -14.98
N ASP A 182 6.69 24.81 -14.81
CA ASP A 182 8.14 25.01 -14.82
C ASP A 182 8.82 24.30 -13.65
N GLU A 183 8.20 24.30 -12.47
CA GLU A 183 8.74 23.62 -11.29
C GLU A 183 8.74 22.09 -11.46
N ALA A 184 7.68 21.52 -12.02
CA ALA A 184 7.60 20.09 -12.31
C ALA A 184 8.61 19.66 -13.40
N SER A 185 8.70 20.43 -14.49
CA SER A 185 9.69 20.25 -15.54
C SER A 185 11.12 20.30 -15.00
N ALA A 186 11.41 21.34 -14.18
CA ALA A 186 12.72 21.52 -13.56
C ALA A 186 13.09 20.37 -12.59
N TRP A 187 12.11 19.77 -11.92
CA TRP A 187 12.37 18.63 -11.04
C TRP A 187 12.76 17.37 -11.82
N VAL A 188 12.09 17.10 -12.94
CA VAL A 188 12.51 16.02 -13.87
C VAL A 188 13.89 16.30 -14.44
N GLU A 189 14.19 17.55 -14.83
CA GLU A 189 15.53 17.95 -15.29
C GLU A 189 16.59 17.70 -14.23
N TYR A 190 16.36 18.14 -12.99
CA TYR A 190 17.26 17.92 -11.85
C TYR A 190 17.56 16.44 -11.65
N CYS A 191 16.53 15.60 -11.68
CA CYS A 191 16.67 14.17 -11.41
C CYS A 191 17.27 13.39 -12.59
N ASN A 192 16.92 13.70 -13.84
CA ASN A 192 17.11 12.77 -14.95
C ASN A 192 18.05 13.26 -16.04
N ARG A 193 18.28 14.58 -16.20
CA ARG A 193 19.20 15.07 -17.22
C ARG A 193 20.67 14.82 -16.84
N PRO A 194 21.53 14.40 -17.80
CA PRO A 194 22.92 14.07 -17.51
C PRO A 194 23.79 15.29 -17.18
N GLY A 195 23.42 16.49 -17.63
CA GLY A 195 24.15 17.75 -17.41
C GLY A 195 24.02 18.70 -18.61
N GLY A 196 24.64 19.86 -18.48
CA GLY A 196 24.66 20.90 -19.53
C GLY A 196 23.42 21.82 -19.49
N THR A 197 22.61 21.70 -18.46
CA THR A 197 21.45 22.57 -18.19
C THR A 197 21.44 22.99 -16.73
N PHE A 198 20.72 24.08 -16.41
CA PHE A 198 20.81 24.72 -15.09
C PHE A 198 20.57 23.74 -13.92
N TYR A 199 19.47 22.99 -13.95
CA TYR A 199 19.11 22.12 -12.81
C TYR A 199 19.92 20.81 -12.80
N SER A 200 20.28 20.28 -13.95
CA SER A 200 21.18 19.11 -14.01
C SER A 200 22.59 19.43 -13.51
N ASP A 201 23.11 20.63 -13.82
CA ASP A 201 24.40 21.08 -13.32
C ASP A 201 24.33 21.49 -11.84
N LEU A 202 23.16 22.00 -11.36
CA LEU A 202 22.92 22.24 -9.94
C LEU A 202 22.96 20.93 -9.13
N ARG A 203 22.37 19.83 -9.63
CA ARG A 203 22.50 18.49 -9.01
C ARG A 203 23.97 18.11 -8.85
N LYS A 204 24.78 18.27 -9.91
CA LYS A 204 26.22 18.01 -9.86
C LYS A 204 26.93 18.87 -8.82
N LYS A 205 26.62 20.16 -8.77
CA LYS A 205 27.16 21.10 -7.79
C LYS A 205 26.80 20.69 -6.37
N ASN A 206 25.64 20.10 -6.17
CA ASN A 206 25.18 19.57 -4.87
C ASN A 206 25.84 18.23 -4.49
N GLY A 207 26.78 17.72 -5.31
CA GLY A 207 27.54 16.49 -5.01
C GLY A 207 27.03 15.23 -5.69
N HIS A 208 26.06 15.34 -6.60
CA HIS A 208 25.42 14.21 -7.27
C HIS A 208 25.67 14.27 -8.80
N PRO A 209 26.85 13.81 -9.28
CA PRO A 209 27.23 13.96 -10.68
C PRO A 209 26.35 13.18 -11.64
N GLU A 210 25.91 11.97 -11.26
CA GLU A 210 25.10 11.10 -12.09
C GLU A 210 23.60 11.38 -11.98
N PRO A 211 22.81 11.23 -13.06
CA PRO A 211 21.37 11.28 -13.01
C PRO A 211 20.79 10.28 -11.99
N TYR A 212 19.74 10.66 -11.32
CA TYR A 212 19.03 9.75 -10.41
C TYR A 212 18.20 8.71 -11.14
N GLY A 213 17.73 9.04 -12.35
CA GLY A 213 16.94 8.14 -13.19
C GLY A 213 15.57 7.83 -12.60
N VAL A 214 14.92 8.82 -12.00
CA VAL A 214 13.57 8.67 -11.41
C VAL A 214 12.59 8.32 -12.52
N LYS A 215 12.02 7.11 -12.42
CA LYS A 215 11.13 6.59 -13.46
C LYS A 215 9.66 6.93 -13.21
N TYR A 216 9.18 6.91 -11.98
CA TYR A 216 7.78 7.06 -11.63
C TYR A 216 7.47 8.45 -11.09
N TRP A 217 6.42 9.10 -11.66
CA TRP A 217 6.05 10.47 -11.31
C TRP A 217 4.53 10.61 -11.24
N GLY A 218 4.01 11.06 -10.11
CA GLY A 218 2.59 11.39 -9.91
C GLY A 218 2.30 12.83 -10.28
N ILE A 219 1.20 13.05 -11.00
CA ILE A 219 0.72 14.39 -11.36
C ILE A 219 -0.29 14.83 -10.29
N GLY A 220 0.25 15.19 -9.12
CA GLY A 220 -0.53 15.61 -7.94
C GLY A 220 -1.14 14.46 -7.15
N ASN A 221 -1.76 14.82 -6.04
CA ASN A 221 -2.40 13.92 -5.08
C ASN A 221 -3.83 14.38 -4.79
N GLU A 222 -4.80 13.48 -4.85
CA GLU A 222 -6.21 13.68 -4.41
C GLU A 222 -6.84 15.03 -4.81
N ILE A 223 -6.47 15.58 -5.94
CA ILE A 223 -6.96 16.91 -6.38
C ILE A 223 -8.48 16.96 -6.52
N TYR A 224 -9.14 15.82 -6.52
CA TYR A 224 -10.60 15.67 -6.45
C TYR A 224 -11.17 16.02 -5.06
N GLY A 225 -10.36 16.01 -4.01
CA GLY A 225 -10.81 16.19 -2.64
C GLY A 225 -10.85 17.65 -2.19
N PRO A 226 -11.94 18.14 -1.57
CA PRO A 226 -12.03 19.53 -1.11
C PRO A 226 -11.06 19.88 0.03
N TRP A 227 -10.41 18.89 0.59
CA TRP A 227 -9.35 19.01 1.60
C TRP A 227 -7.97 19.29 1.00
N GLN A 228 -7.80 18.99 -0.30
CA GLN A 228 -6.51 19.10 -0.96
C GLN A 228 -6.24 20.52 -1.43
N ILE A 229 -5.03 21.03 -1.19
CA ILE A 229 -4.60 22.34 -1.72
C ILE A 229 -4.64 22.27 -3.25
N GLY A 230 -5.29 23.23 -3.88
CA GLY A 230 -5.45 23.25 -5.33
C GLY A 230 -6.58 22.37 -5.87
N HIS A 231 -7.51 21.93 -5.00
CA HIS A 231 -8.72 21.18 -5.39
C HIS A 231 -9.35 21.66 -6.68
N LYS A 232 -9.77 20.72 -7.53
CA LYS A 232 -10.40 20.97 -8.82
C LYS A 232 -11.53 19.98 -9.08
N ASN A 233 -12.40 20.32 -10.02
CA ASN A 233 -13.26 19.33 -10.66
C ASN A 233 -12.46 18.53 -11.71
N ALA A 234 -13.01 17.42 -12.19
CA ALA A 234 -12.32 16.50 -13.10
C ALA A 234 -11.86 17.15 -14.41
N ALA A 235 -12.69 18.05 -14.99
CA ALA A 235 -12.39 18.70 -16.26
C ALA A 235 -11.22 19.69 -16.11
N ASP A 236 -11.22 20.49 -15.04
CA ASP A 236 -10.15 21.46 -14.76
C ASP A 236 -8.82 20.73 -14.45
N TYR A 237 -8.89 19.63 -13.68
CA TYR A 237 -7.72 18.81 -13.44
C TYR A 237 -7.20 18.17 -14.73
N ALA A 238 -8.08 17.64 -15.56
CA ALA A 238 -7.70 16.99 -16.83
C ALA A 238 -6.93 17.95 -17.75
N GLN A 239 -7.38 19.19 -17.89
CA GLN A 239 -6.68 20.22 -18.68
C GLN A 239 -5.32 20.57 -18.08
N MET A 240 -5.26 20.83 -16.80
CA MET A 240 -4.01 21.15 -16.10
C MET A 240 -3.04 19.97 -16.13
N GLY A 241 -3.50 18.77 -15.78
CA GLY A 241 -2.68 17.55 -15.74
C GLY A 241 -2.08 17.20 -17.09
N LEU A 242 -2.78 17.46 -18.19
CA LEU A 242 -2.26 17.30 -19.55
C LEU A 242 -1.03 18.18 -19.80
N GLU A 243 -1.07 19.45 -19.36
CA GLU A 243 0.07 20.35 -19.53
C GLU A 243 1.26 19.93 -18.65
N PHE A 244 1.00 19.51 -17.39
CA PHE A 244 2.05 18.93 -16.55
C PHE A 244 2.67 17.68 -17.20
N ALA A 245 1.84 16.75 -17.70
CA ALA A 245 2.33 15.55 -18.38
C ALA A 245 3.24 15.87 -19.57
N LYS A 246 2.84 16.83 -20.40
CA LYS A 246 3.61 17.24 -21.57
C LYS A 246 4.99 17.77 -21.20
N VAL A 247 5.07 18.75 -20.29
CA VAL A 247 6.37 19.35 -19.94
C VAL A 247 7.30 18.35 -19.26
N MET A 248 6.76 17.43 -18.45
CA MET A 248 7.54 16.38 -17.79
C MET A 248 8.06 15.35 -18.80
N LYS A 249 7.20 14.87 -19.74
CA LYS A 249 7.59 13.95 -20.82
C LYS A 249 8.56 14.59 -21.83
N TRP A 250 8.51 15.89 -22.04
CA TRP A 250 9.46 16.60 -22.90
C TRP A 250 10.85 16.72 -22.25
N GLN A 251 10.93 16.74 -20.92
CA GLN A 251 12.20 16.64 -20.21
C GLN A 251 12.80 15.23 -20.32
N ASP A 252 11.97 14.21 -20.09
CA ASP A 252 12.38 12.82 -20.19
C ASP A 252 11.20 11.94 -20.69
N PRO A 253 11.18 11.53 -21.96
CA PRO A 253 10.10 10.72 -22.51
C PRO A 253 10.04 9.30 -21.93
N SER A 254 11.07 8.84 -21.21
CA SER A 254 11.13 7.49 -20.64
C SER A 254 10.39 7.35 -19.30
N ILE A 255 10.06 8.46 -18.63
CA ILE A 255 9.37 8.44 -17.34
C ILE A 255 7.97 7.83 -17.45
N LYS A 256 7.50 7.28 -16.34
CA LYS A 256 6.15 6.73 -16.20
C LYS A 256 5.30 7.68 -15.38
N LEU A 257 4.21 8.15 -15.97
CA LEU A 257 3.32 9.12 -15.34
C LEU A 257 2.08 8.46 -14.75
N VAL A 258 1.74 8.88 -13.54
CA VAL A 258 0.54 8.48 -12.81
C VAL A 258 -0.41 9.69 -12.75
N ALA A 259 -1.55 9.63 -13.43
CA ALA A 259 -2.59 10.65 -13.31
C ALA A 259 -3.29 10.52 -11.94
N CYS A 260 -3.67 11.65 -11.33
CA CYS A 260 -4.50 11.62 -10.14
C CYS A 260 -5.91 11.10 -10.48
N GLY A 261 -6.20 9.87 -10.10
CA GLY A 261 -7.50 9.23 -10.17
C GLY A 261 -8.17 9.18 -8.80
N SER A 262 -9.43 8.80 -8.77
CA SER A 262 -10.22 8.64 -7.53
C SER A 262 -10.82 7.24 -7.37
N GLY A 263 -10.75 6.41 -8.42
CA GLY A 263 -11.50 5.15 -8.51
C GLY A 263 -12.99 5.34 -8.81
N ASP A 264 -13.46 6.58 -8.96
CA ASP A 264 -14.82 6.90 -9.39
C ASP A 264 -14.83 7.19 -10.90
N PRO A 265 -15.66 6.50 -11.71
CA PRO A 265 -15.76 6.74 -13.15
C PRO A 265 -16.14 8.17 -13.53
N SER A 266 -16.83 8.91 -12.68
CA SER A 266 -17.19 10.32 -12.94
C SER A 266 -15.99 11.26 -12.93
N TRP A 267 -14.93 10.88 -12.20
CA TRP A 267 -13.64 11.56 -12.19
C TRP A 267 -12.66 10.93 -13.18
N ASP A 268 -12.47 9.61 -13.12
CA ASP A 268 -11.42 8.90 -13.86
C ASP A 268 -11.60 9.00 -15.38
N ARG A 269 -12.87 8.98 -15.85
CA ARG A 269 -13.17 9.04 -17.29
C ARG A 269 -12.73 10.37 -17.94
N PRO A 270 -13.20 11.56 -17.52
CA PRO A 270 -12.76 12.82 -18.14
C PRO A 270 -11.25 13.06 -17.98
N VAL A 271 -10.65 12.61 -16.89
CA VAL A 271 -9.20 12.67 -16.70
C VAL A 271 -8.48 11.84 -17.76
N LEU A 272 -8.85 10.57 -17.92
CA LEU A 272 -8.21 9.68 -18.90
C LEU A 272 -8.58 10.06 -20.35
N GLU A 273 -9.75 10.58 -20.64
CA GLU A 273 -10.06 11.08 -21.99
C GLU A 273 -9.09 12.18 -22.44
N SER A 274 -8.55 12.98 -21.52
CA SER A 274 -7.55 14.01 -21.81
C SER A 274 -6.10 13.50 -21.74
N LEU A 275 -5.76 12.67 -20.76
CA LEU A 275 -4.37 12.29 -20.46
C LEU A 275 -3.96 10.94 -21.05
N LEU A 276 -4.85 10.21 -21.72
CA LEU A 276 -4.65 8.80 -22.09
C LEU A 276 -3.31 8.54 -22.80
N GLU A 277 -2.90 9.41 -23.72
CA GLU A 277 -1.69 9.25 -24.51
C GLU A 277 -0.40 9.61 -23.72
N GLN A 278 -0.53 10.33 -22.62
CA GLN A 278 0.60 10.84 -21.85
C GLN A 278 0.91 9.99 -20.62
N VAL A 279 -0.10 9.31 -20.06
CA VAL A 279 0.06 8.60 -18.78
C VAL A 279 0.14 7.10 -18.97
N ASP A 280 0.82 6.47 -18.02
CA ASP A 280 1.00 5.03 -17.93
C ASP A 280 0.07 4.41 -16.88
N TYR A 281 -0.32 5.19 -15.88
CA TYR A 281 -1.18 4.77 -14.76
C TYR A 281 -2.22 5.82 -14.43
N ILE A 282 -3.31 5.35 -13.83
CA ILE A 282 -4.27 6.19 -13.10
C ILE A 282 -4.27 5.75 -11.64
N SER A 283 -4.17 6.73 -10.73
CA SER A 283 -4.19 6.52 -9.29
C SER A 283 -5.57 6.06 -8.81
N ALA A 284 -5.60 5.23 -7.81
CA ALA A 284 -6.77 4.93 -7.00
C ALA A 284 -6.34 4.77 -5.55
N HIS A 285 -7.09 5.37 -4.64
CA HIS A 285 -6.82 5.29 -3.21
C HIS A 285 -7.90 4.47 -2.51
N HIS A 286 -7.51 3.66 -1.56
CA HIS A 286 -8.47 2.95 -0.72
C HIS A 286 -8.03 2.94 0.73
N TYR A 287 -8.91 3.42 1.57
CA TYR A 287 -8.72 3.49 3.01
C TYR A 287 -9.92 2.91 3.82
N THR A 288 -9.77 1.83 4.61
CA THR A 288 -10.79 1.37 5.57
C THR A 288 -10.62 2.07 6.92
N VAL A 289 -11.60 2.82 7.38
CA VAL A 289 -11.60 3.45 8.70
C VAL A 289 -12.54 2.69 9.64
N SER A 290 -12.03 2.25 10.78
CA SER A 290 -12.83 1.65 11.84
C SER A 290 -12.66 2.43 13.14
N ASP A 291 -13.69 3.16 13.53
CA ASP A 291 -13.76 3.84 14.84
C ASP A 291 -14.30 2.92 15.93
N ASP A 292 -14.96 1.80 15.57
CA ASP A 292 -15.44 0.78 16.51
C ASP A 292 -14.65 -0.53 16.36
N PRO A 293 -13.69 -0.80 17.27
CA PRO A 293 -12.93 -2.04 17.26
C PRO A 293 -13.75 -3.32 17.48
N LYS A 294 -15.03 -3.20 17.85
CA LYS A 294 -15.91 -4.34 18.11
C LYS A 294 -16.47 -4.95 16.83
N ASP A 295 -16.44 -4.25 15.73
CA ASP A 295 -17.03 -4.70 14.47
C ASP A 295 -16.04 -5.50 13.60
N TYR A 296 -15.66 -6.68 14.10
CA TYR A 296 -14.67 -7.55 13.49
C TYR A 296 -15.00 -7.92 12.03
N TYR A 297 -16.25 -8.33 11.78
CA TYR A 297 -16.66 -8.78 10.44
C TYR A 297 -16.88 -7.63 9.48
N GLU A 298 -17.37 -6.48 9.95
CA GLU A 298 -17.51 -5.27 9.13
C GLU A 298 -16.15 -4.81 8.59
N VAL A 299 -15.14 -4.78 9.47
CA VAL A 299 -13.76 -4.46 9.06
C VAL A 299 -13.25 -5.44 8.02
N LEU A 300 -13.37 -6.75 8.26
CA LEU A 300 -12.84 -7.74 7.30
C LEU A 300 -13.65 -7.79 5.99
N GLY A 301 -14.94 -7.46 6.02
CA GLY A 301 -15.80 -7.34 4.84
C GLY A 301 -15.44 -6.15 3.95
N SER A 302 -14.86 -5.09 4.52
CA SER A 302 -14.56 -3.85 3.79
C SER A 302 -13.52 -3.97 2.67
N VAL A 303 -12.78 -5.07 2.61
CA VAL A 303 -11.91 -5.39 1.45
C VAL A 303 -12.70 -5.40 0.14
N ALA A 304 -14.01 -5.71 0.19
CA ALA A 304 -14.89 -5.65 -0.97
C ALA A 304 -14.99 -4.25 -1.58
N GLN A 305 -14.89 -3.18 -0.77
CA GLN A 305 -14.86 -1.80 -1.28
C GLN A 305 -13.57 -1.53 -2.07
N MET A 306 -12.43 -2.00 -1.56
CA MET A 306 -11.17 -1.89 -2.29
C MET A 306 -11.24 -2.60 -3.64
N GLU A 307 -11.80 -3.81 -3.69
CA GLU A 307 -12.02 -4.53 -4.95
C GLU A 307 -12.93 -3.76 -5.91
N GLN A 308 -13.97 -3.12 -5.39
CA GLN A 308 -14.87 -2.30 -6.21
C GLN A 308 -14.15 -1.10 -6.81
N ILE A 309 -13.33 -0.40 -6.04
CA ILE A 309 -12.53 0.76 -6.50
C ILE A 309 -11.55 0.32 -7.59
N ILE A 310 -10.80 -0.77 -7.35
CA ILE A 310 -9.88 -1.34 -8.35
C ILE A 310 -10.62 -1.66 -9.65
N ARG A 311 -11.76 -2.36 -9.58
CA ARG A 311 -12.55 -2.74 -10.75
C ARG A 311 -13.11 -1.53 -11.49
N SER A 312 -13.61 -0.53 -10.76
CA SER A 312 -14.16 0.69 -11.35
C SER A 312 -13.11 1.47 -12.14
N SER A 313 -11.94 1.71 -11.53
CA SER A 313 -10.82 2.38 -12.18
C SER A 313 -10.31 1.59 -13.40
N ALA A 314 -10.13 0.27 -13.24
CA ALA A 314 -9.68 -0.62 -14.30
C ALA A 314 -10.61 -0.62 -15.51
N LEU A 315 -11.93 -0.71 -15.30
CA LEU A 315 -12.92 -0.70 -16.38
C LEU A 315 -12.85 0.59 -17.23
N VAL A 316 -12.65 1.74 -16.60
CA VAL A 316 -12.47 3.02 -17.31
C VAL A 316 -11.17 3.01 -18.10
N ALA A 317 -10.06 2.63 -17.47
CA ALA A 317 -8.75 2.64 -18.07
C ALA A 317 -8.63 1.65 -19.24
N GLU A 318 -9.11 0.42 -19.08
CA GLU A 318 -9.13 -0.61 -20.12
C GLU A 318 -10.05 -0.21 -21.29
N GLY A 319 -11.25 0.28 -20.99
CA GLY A 319 -12.21 0.67 -22.02
C GLY A 319 -11.72 1.81 -22.91
N LEU A 320 -11.11 2.84 -22.32
CA LEU A 320 -10.53 3.96 -23.07
C LEU A 320 -9.25 3.53 -23.82
N SER A 321 -8.39 2.76 -23.21
CA SER A 321 -7.16 2.23 -23.86
C SER A 321 -7.49 1.36 -25.07
N ALA A 322 -8.48 0.48 -24.97
CA ALA A 322 -8.95 -0.36 -26.06
C ALA A 322 -9.58 0.47 -27.19
N ARG A 323 -10.43 1.45 -26.88
CA ARG A 323 -11.02 2.37 -27.85
C ARG A 323 -9.96 3.15 -28.63
N ALA A 324 -8.94 3.63 -27.94
CA ALA A 324 -7.80 4.35 -28.56
C ALA A 324 -6.79 3.42 -29.25
N ARG A 325 -6.95 2.10 -29.12
CA ARG A 325 -5.97 1.09 -29.59
C ARG A 325 -4.56 1.33 -29.04
N LYS A 326 -4.47 1.77 -27.79
CA LYS A 326 -3.19 2.04 -27.12
C LYS A 326 -2.41 0.72 -26.98
N PRO A 327 -1.15 0.62 -27.45
CA PRO A 327 -0.37 -0.62 -27.40
C PRO A 327 -0.17 -1.18 -26.01
N THR A 328 -0.01 -0.29 -25.05
CA THR A 328 0.07 -0.61 -23.63
C THR A 328 -1.09 0.10 -22.94
N PRO A 329 -2.01 -0.62 -22.28
CA PRO A 329 -3.12 0.01 -21.60
C PRO A 329 -2.63 0.90 -20.45
N VAL A 330 -3.45 1.84 -20.03
CA VAL A 330 -3.24 2.53 -18.75
C VAL A 330 -3.62 1.56 -17.64
N TRP A 331 -2.74 1.40 -16.64
CA TRP A 331 -2.96 0.52 -15.50
C TRP A 331 -3.44 1.30 -14.27
N THR A 332 -4.03 0.61 -13.33
CA THR A 332 -4.36 1.17 -12.02
C THR A 332 -3.12 1.15 -11.13
N ALA A 333 -2.82 2.32 -10.55
CA ALA A 333 -1.91 2.46 -9.43
C ALA A 333 -2.74 2.60 -8.14
N LEU A 334 -2.74 1.59 -7.28
CA LEU A 334 -3.31 1.69 -5.94
C LEU A 334 -2.26 2.33 -5.02
N ASP A 335 -1.89 3.57 -5.31
CA ASP A 335 -0.72 4.23 -4.77
C ASP A 335 -0.92 4.88 -3.39
N GLU A 336 -2.12 4.70 -2.81
CA GLU A 336 -2.38 4.78 -1.37
C GLU A 336 -3.41 3.72 -0.96
N TRP A 337 -3.04 2.87 0.00
CA TRP A 337 -3.98 1.93 0.60
C TRP A 337 -3.56 1.57 2.03
N ASN A 338 -4.56 1.47 2.93
CA ASN A 338 -4.29 1.16 4.34
C ASN A 338 -5.55 0.88 5.19
N ILE A 339 -5.45 0.42 6.49
CA ILE A 339 -6.49 0.40 7.54
C ILE A 339 -6.18 1.40 8.65
N ILE A 340 -7.13 2.15 9.16
CA ILE A 340 -6.96 3.01 10.32
C ILE A 340 -7.97 2.64 11.40
N ASN A 341 -7.45 2.17 12.52
CA ASN A 341 -8.20 2.02 13.75
C ASN A 341 -8.10 3.32 14.55
N ASN A 342 -9.20 3.69 15.22
CA ASN A 342 -9.22 4.87 16.10
C ASN A 342 -8.72 6.14 15.43
N TRP A 343 -9.20 6.43 14.23
CA TRP A 343 -8.89 7.70 13.57
C TRP A 343 -9.14 8.91 14.48
N ALA A 344 -10.25 8.88 15.23
CA ALA A 344 -10.63 9.95 16.15
C ALA A 344 -9.58 10.21 17.23
N ASP A 345 -8.89 9.19 17.73
CA ASP A 345 -7.81 9.33 18.72
C ASP A 345 -6.46 9.66 18.06
N GLY A 346 -6.16 9.04 16.91
CA GLY A 346 -4.96 9.33 16.13
C GLY A 346 -4.87 10.80 15.68
N SER A 347 -6.01 11.36 15.26
CA SER A 347 -6.10 12.76 14.81
C SER A 347 -6.01 13.78 15.97
N LYS A 348 -6.26 13.37 17.21
CA LYS A 348 -6.20 14.24 18.40
C LYS A 348 -4.83 14.23 19.09
N ARG A 349 -3.93 13.33 18.70
CA ARG A 349 -2.57 13.31 19.24
C ARG A 349 -1.86 14.62 18.90
N ASP A 350 -0.82 14.91 19.65
CA ASP A 350 0.02 16.09 19.38
C ASP A 350 0.55 16.09 17.94
N ASP A 351 1.05 17.22 17.48
CA ASP A 351 1.46 17.39 16.08
C ASP A 351 2.62 16.47 15.67
N VAL A 352 3.37 15.94 16.63
CA VAL A 352 4.51 15.06 16.41
C VAL A 352 4.07 13.60 16.25
N HIS A 353 3.14 13.10 17.09
CA HIS A 353 2.69 11.71 17.10
C HIS A 353 1.37 11.48 16.33
N LYS A 354 1.07 12.34 15.37
CA LYS A 354 -0.14 12.21 14.55
C LYS A 354 -0.21 10.84 13.88
N PHE A 355 -1.38 10.19 14.01
CA PHE A 355 -1.69 8.91 13.37
C PHE A 355 -0.74 7.76 13.70
N GLU A 356 -0.02 7.81 14.82
CA GLU A 356 0.69 6.65 15.34
C GLU A 356 -0.31 5.67 15.95
N ILE A 357 -0.66 4.65 15.18
CA ILE A 357 -1.70 3.69 15.48
C ILE A 357 -1.08 2.35 15.85
N MET A 358 -1.64 1.68 16.88
CA MET A 358 -1.31 0.30 17.21
C MET A 358 -2.25 -0.65 16.47
N TYR A 359 -1.68 -1.63 15.79
CA TYR A 359 -2.43 -2.61 15.01
C TYR A 359 -2.60 -3.93 15.74
N THR A 360 -3.75 -4.57 15.50
CA THR A 360 -4.13 -5.86 16.07
C THR A 360 -3.96 -6.99 15.05
N LEU A 361 -4.14 -8.23 15.48
CA LEU A 361 -4.20 -9.38 14.56
C LEU A 361 -5.34 -9.26 13.54
N ARG A 362 -6.52 -8.70 13.94
CA ARG A 362 -7.61 -8.42 13.00
C ARG A 362 -7.14 -7.56 11.84
N ASP A 363 -6.34 -6.55 12.11
CA ASP A 363 -5.83 -5.63 11.08
C ASP A 363 -4.83 -6.34 10.15
N ALA A 364 -4.03 -7.25 10.69
CA ALA A 364 -3.17 -8.12 9.89
C ALA A 364 -3.98 -9.04 8.94
N LEU A 365 -5.13 -9.57 9.39
CA LEU A 365 -6.04 -10.37 8.55
C LEU A 365 -6.62 -9.52 7.41
N TRP A 366 -7.01 -8.28 7.70
CA TRP A 366 -7.51 -7.37 6.68
C TRP A 366 -6.43 -7.12 5.61
N VAL A 367 -5.20 -6.86 6.02
CA VAL A 367 -4.06 -6.61 5.11
C VAL A 367 -3.76 -7.80 4.22
N ALA A 368 -3.73 -8.99 4.78
CA ALA A 368 -3.55 -10.19 3.99
C ALA A 368 -4.67 -10.36 2.96
N SER A 369 -5.92 -10.07 3.33
CA SER A 369 -7.06 -10.08 2.42
C SER A 369 -6.94 -9.00 1.33
N ALA A 370 -6.44 -7.81 1.68
CA ALA A 370 -6.15 -6.74 0.73
C ALA A 370 -5.07 -7.16 -0.28
N LEU A 371 -3.97 -7.76 0.19
CA LEU A 371 -2.91 -8.29 -0.67
C LEU A 371 -3.41 -9.42 -1.57
N ASN A 372 -4.25 -10.32 -1.06
CA ASN A 372 -4.92 -11.33 -1.89
C ASN A 372 -5.72 -10.68 -3.02
N SER A 373 -6.48 -9.61 -2.70
CA SER A 373 -7.23 -8.86 -3.69
C SER A 373 -6.32 -8.21 -4.74
N ILE A 374 -5.25 -7.53 -4.33
CA ILE A 374 -4.28 -6.92 -5.24
C ILE A 374 -3.66 -7.97 -6.18
N GLN A 375 -3.26 -9.13 -5.65
CA GLN A 375 -2.70 -10.22 -6.47
C GLN A 375 -3.72 -10.78 -7.46
N ARG A 376 -4.98 -10.96 -7.06
CA ARG A 376 -6.06 -11.40 -7.96
C ARG A 376 -6.32 -10.41 -9.10
N HIS A 377 -6.04 -9.12 -8.88
CA HIS A 377 -6.19 -8.05 -9.87
C HIS A 377 -4.88 -7.69 -10.60
N CYS A 378 -3.89 -8.58 -10.63
CA CYS A 378 -2.56 -8.34 -11.19
C CYS A 378 -2.55 -7.95 -12.69
N ARG A 379 -3.62 -8.19 -13.43
CA ARG A 379 -3.74 -7.73 -14.83
C ARG A 379 -3.91 -6.23 -14.93
N THR A 380 -4.52 -5.61 -13.96
CA THR A 380 -4.89 -4.18 -13.96
C THR A 380 -4.11 -3.37 -12.95
N VAL A 381 -3.85 -3.92 -11.75
CA VAL A 381 -3.03 -3.27 -10.73
C VAL A 381 -1.56 -3.64 -10.95
N ARG A 382 -0.76 -2.65 -11.35
CA ARG A 382 0.67 -2.81 -11.62
C ARG A 382 1.55 -2.01 -10.68
N LEU A 383 0.94 -1.28 -9.74
CA LEU A 383 1.61 -0.49 -8.74
C LEU A 383 0.69 -0.37 -7.53
N ALA A 384 1.24 -0.56 -6.33
CA ALA A 384 0.52 -0.29 -5.09
C ALA A 384 1.50 0.18 -4.02
N ASN A 385 1.12 1.23 -3.28
CA ASN A 385 1.95 1.77 -2.20
C ASN A 385 1.19 1.76 -0.89
N LEU A 386 1.72 1.02 0.07
CA LEU A 386 1.21 1.07 1.43
C LEU A 386 1.47 2.44 2.05
N ALA A 387 0.46 3.07 2.58
CA ALA A 387 0.55 4.36 3.26
C ALA A 387 0.46 4.16 4.79
N GLN A 388 1.55 4.25 5.61
CA GLN A 388 2.90 4.66 5.26
C GLN A 388 3.93 3.64 5.79
N LEU A 389 5.22 3.90 5.60
CA LEU A 389 6.27 2.93 5.94
C LEU A 389 6.53 2.84 7.45
N VAL A 390 6.60 3.96 8.17
CA VAL A 390 7.02 4.02 9.57
C VAL A 390 6.23 5.07 10.36
N ASN A 391 5.93 4.78 11.61
CA ASN A 391 5.22 5.59 12.61
C ASN A 391 3.76 5.92 12.25
N VAL A 392 3.54 6.66 11.16
CA VAL A 392 2.23 7.16 10.76
C VAL A 392 1.45 6.07 10.03
N ILE A 393 0.34 5.61 10.63
CA ILE A 393 -0.48 4.49 10.11
C ILE A 393 0.38 3.36 9.50
N ALA A 394 1.43 2.99 10.18
CA ALA A 394 2.54 2.25 9.59
C ALA A 394 2.76 0.87 10.24
N PRO A 395 3.50 -0.01 9.57
CA PRO A 395 3.83 -1.36 10.01
C PRO A 395 4.84 -1.39 11.15
N MET A 396 5.54 -0.33 11.37
CA MET A 396 6.58 -0.24 12.36
C MET A 396 6.57 1.11 13.06
N GLN A 397 7.00 1.12 14.31
CA GLN A 397 7.14 2.34 15.11
C GLN A 397 8.54 2.46 15.68
N THR A 398 9.10 3.67 15.61
CA THR A 398 10.40 3.97 16.19
C THR A 398 10.28 4.41 17.63
N SER A 399 11.30 4.09 18.42
CA SER A 399 11.60 4.70 19.72
C SER A 399 13.02 5.28 19.69
N PRO A 400 13.45 6.04 20.71
CA PRO A 400 14.84 6.50 20.79
C PRO A 400 15.87 5.36 20.77
N THR A 401 15.51 4.16 21.19
CA THR A 401 16.43 3.04 21.38
C THR A 401 16.15 1.84 20.49
N GLY A 402 15.16 1.89 19.58
CA GLY A 402 14.85 0.74 18.75
C GLY A 402 13.60 0.88 17.90
N LEU A 403 13.21 -0.21 17.26
CA LEU A 403 12.09 -0.35 16.35
C LEU A 403 11.13 -1.41 16.86
N LEU A 404 9.86 -1.07 16.90
CA LEU A 404 8.76 -2.02 17.11
C LEU A 404 8.14 -2.38 15.77
N LEU A 405 8.03 -3.67 15.53
CA LEU A 405 7.33 -4.17 14.37
C LEU A 405 5.88 -4.53 14.77
N LEU A 406 4.86 -3.94 14.13
CA LEU A 406 3.45 -4.14 14.46
C LEU A 406 2.90 -5.43 13.82
N THR A 407 1.72 -5.89 14.27
CA THR A 407 1.11 -7.14 13.81
C THR A 407 0.92 -7.20 12.30
N THR A 408 0.72 -6.09 11.77
CA THR A 408 0.54 -5.83 10.38
C THR A 408 1.88 -5.84 9.59
N PHE A 409 3.09 -5.94 10.18
CA PHE A 409 4.40 -6.18 9.57
C PHE A 409 4.49 -7.61 8.97
N TYR A 410 3.89 -8.65 9.53
CA TYR A 410 4.08 -10.05 9.14
C TYR A 410 3.47 -10.46 7.78
N PRO A 411 2.24 -10.08 7.41
CA PRO A 411 1.71 -10.43 6.10
C PRO A 411 2.51 -9.84 4.94
N LEU A 412 2.88 -8.53 4.97
CA LEU A 412 3.59 -7.94 3.83
C LEU A 412 4.95 -8.62 3.59
N GLU A 413 5.70 -8.93 4.65
CA GLU A 413 6.96 -9.66 4.51
C GLU A 413 6.75 -11.02 3.84
N LEU A 414 5.73 -11.79 4.25
CA LEU A 414 5.40 -13.07 3.62
C LEU A 414 5.06 -12.90 2.14
N TYR A 415 4.16 -11.98 1.83
CA TYR A 415 3.71 -11.77 0.45
C TYR A 415 4.85 -11.27 -0.46
N ALA A 416 5.60 -10.27 -0.03
CA ALA A 416 6.68 -9.71 -0.83
C ALA A 416 7.87 -10.66 -1.01
N SER A 417 8.18 -11.47 0.02
CA SER A 417 9.35 -12.36 -0.01
C SER A 417 9.08 -13.75 -0.61
N ARG A 418 7.80 -14.20 -0.65
CA ARG A 418 7.48 -15.60 -0.90
C ARG A 418 6.46 -15.85 -2.01
N SER A 419 5.75 -14.82 -2.50
CA SER A 419 4.85 -14.99 -3.65
C SER A 419 5.60 -15.41 -4.88
N GLY A 420 4.99 -16.29 -5.66
CA GLY A 420 5.38 -16.48 -7.06
C GLY A 420 5.01 -15.24 -7.89
N ASN A 421 5.60 -15.13 -9.06
CA ASN A 421 5.36 -13.99 -9.96
C ASN A 421 4.17 -14.17 -10.92
N VAL A 422 3.49 -15.32 -10.86
CA VAL A 422 2.28 -15.61 -11.65
C VAL A 422 1.11 -15.91 -10.73
N ALA A 423 0.06 -15.11 -10.81
CA ALA A 423 -1.18 -15.33 -10.06
C ALA A 423 -2.04 -16.41 -10.74
N LEU A 424 -2.60 -17.30 -9.92
CA LEU A 424 -3.46 -18.40 -10.35
C LEU A 424 -4.92 -18.13 -9.95
N GLU A 425 -5.85 -18.63 -10.76
CA GLU A 425 -7.25 -18.65 -10.39
C GLU A 425 -7.51 -19.75 -9.35
N VAL A 426 -8.23 -19.41 -8.29
CA VAL A 426 -8.68 -20.37 -7.27
C VAL A 426 -10.20 -20.41 -7.26
N ALA A 427 -10.77 -21.58 -7.55
CA ALA A 427 -12.19 -21.81 -7.33
C ALA A 427 -12.40 -22.24 -5.88
N ALA A 428 -12.80 -21.29 -5.04
CA ALA A 428 -13.03 -21.50 -3.60
C ALA A 428 -14.53 -21.56 -3.28
N GLN A 429 -14.97 -22.65 -2.67
CA GLN A 429 -16.28 -22.77 -2.05
C GLN A 429 -16.07 -22.75 -0.55
N SER A 430 -16.39 -21.64 0.09
CA SER A 430 -16.24 -21.41 1.52
C SER A 430 -17.59 -21.05 2.14
N PRO A 431 -17.87 -21.46 3.38
CA PRO A 431 -18.93 -20.84 4.16
C PRO A 431 -18.77 -19.34 4.18
N ARG A 432 -19.88 -18.61 4.32
CA ARG A 432 -19.91 -17.16 4.13
C ARG A 432 -20.49 -16.46 5.35
N PHE A 433 -20.22 -15.16 5.46
CA PHE A 433 -20.80 -14.28 6.46
C PHE A 433 -21.39 -13.04 5.81
N GLU A 434 -22.27 -12.39 6.52
CA GLU A 434 -22.88 -11.11 6.15
C GLU A 434 -22.65 -10.09 7.24
N THR A 435 -22.56 -8.84 6.86
CA THR A 435 -22.46 -7.70 7.76
C THR A 435 -23.53 -6.66 7.38
N LYS A 436 -23.60 -5.58 8.13
CA LYS A 436 -24.52 -4.49 7.81
C LYS A 436 -24.25 -3.87 6.43
N SER A 437 -22.97 -3.77 6.04
CA SER A 437 -22.53 -3.09 4.81
C SER A 437 -22.10 -4.06 3.70
N PHE A 438 -21.74 -5.30 4.04
CA PHE A 438 -21.15 -6.26 3.12
C PHE A 438 -21.90 -7.60 3.19
N ALA A 439 -22.68 -7.88 2.16
CA ALA A 439 -23.31 -9.18 1.99
C ALA A 439 -22.32 -10.19 1.39
N ASP A 440 -22.59 -11.48 1.67
CA ASP A 440 -22.00 -12.61 0.96
C ASP A 440 -20.47 -12.62 0.92
N GLN A 441 -19.81 -12.47 2.08
CA GLN A 441 -18.36 -12.52 2.21
C GLN A 441 -17.88 -13.94 2.56
N PRO A 442 -16.86 -14.53 1.88
CA PRO A 442 -16.34 -15.85 2.23
C PRO A 442 -15.54 -15.79 3.54
N PHE A 443 -15.64 -16.82 4.37
CA PHE A 443 -14.77 -16.95 5.54
C PHE A 443 -13.30 -17.23 5.16
N LEU A 444 -13.05 -18.03 4.12
CA LEU A 444 -11.71 -18.17 3.56
C LEU A 444 -11.53 -17.24 2.38
N ASP A 445 -10.62 -16.29 2.52
CA ASP A 445 -10.12 -15.48 1.42
C ASP A 445 -8.78 -16.02 0.94
N VAL A 446 -8.63 -16.24 -0.37
CA VAL A 446 -7.52 -17.02 -0.92
C VAL A 446 -6.92 -16.34 -2.14
N ALA A 447 -5.59 -16.30 -2.18
CA ALA A 447 -4.82 -16.07 -3.39
C ALA A 447 -3.84 -17.24 -3.60
N ALA A 448 -3.58 -17.55 -4.86
CA ALA A 448 -2.59 -18.55 -5.23
C ALA A 448 -1.60 -17.97 -6.22
N THR A 449 -0.33 -18.31 -6.07
CA THR A 449 0.72 -17.92 -7.02
C THR A 449 1.61 -19.11 -7.37
N THR A 450 2.31 -19.01 -8.50
CA THR A 450 3.33 -19.98 -8.91
C THR A 450 4.53 -19.25 -9.49
N ASP A 451 5.66 -19.92 -9.58
CA ASP A 451 6.82 -19.47 -10.36
C ASP A 451 6.54 -19.60 -11.88
N GLU A 452 7.39 -19.00 -12.70
CA GLU A 452 7.27 -19.09 -14.17
C GLU A 452 7.38 -20.53 -14.71
N GLN A 453 8.11 -21.37 -14.03
CA GLN A 453 8.32 -22.78 -14.37
C GLN A 453 7.17 -23.67 -13.89
N ARG A 454 6.22 -23.14 -13.11
CA ARG A 454 5.09 -23.88 -12.50
C ARG A 454 5.53 -25.06 -11.65
N GLN A 455 6.66 -24.94 -10.97
CA GLN A 455 7.23 -25.98 -10.11
C GLN A 455 6.87 -25.82 -8.65
N LYS A 456 6.61 -24.57 -8.23
CA LYS A 456 6.25 -24.21 -6.85
C LYS A 456 4.89 -23.53 -6.83
N VAL A 457 4.00 -24.01 -5.97
CA VAL A 457 2.71 -23.34 -5.67
C VAL A 457 2.78 -22.71 -4.30
N THR A 458 2.27 -21.50 -4.22
CA THR A 458 2.10 -20.77 -2.96
C THR A 458 0.63 -20.42 -2.80
N LEU A 459 0.07 -20.70 -1.63
CA LEU A 459 -1.30 -20.36 -1.25
C LEU A 459 -1.29 -19.43 -0.05
N ALA A 460 -1.84 -18.24 -0.21
CA ALA A 460 -2.12 -17.32 0.87
C ALA A 460 -3.59 -17.43 1.25
N VAL A 461 -3.88 -17.96 2.43
CA VAL A 461 -5.23 -18.23 2.92
C VAL A 461 -5.50 -17.47 4.20
N VAL A 462 -6.51 -16.62 4.19
CA VAL A 462 -6.96 -15.88 5.36
C VAL A 462 -8.26 -16.50 5.87
N ASN A 463 -8.20 -17.15 7.04
CA ASN A 463 -9.40 -17.57 7.75
C ASN A 463 -9.97 -16.37 8.55
N ARG A 464 -11.03 -15.77 8.02
CA ARG A 464 -11.71 -14.61 8.62
C ARG A 464 -12.73 -14.99 9.70
N ARG A 465 -12.92 -16.29 9.97
CA ARG A 465 -13.84 -16.76 11.01
C ARG A 465 -13.24 -16.50 12.39
N LYS A 466 -13.98 -15.77 13.23
CA LYS A 466 -13.54 -15.38 14.57
C LYS A 466 -13.64 -16.55 15.56
N GLU A 467 -14.67 -17.38 15.43
CA GLU A 467 -15.11 -18.34 16.44
C GLU A 467 -14.52 -19.74 16.27
N GLY A 468 -14.01 -20.08 15.07
CA GLY A 468 -13.56 -21.47 14.87
C GLY A 468 -12.69 -21.71 13.64
N ASP A 469 -12.04 -22.84 13.68
CA ASP A 469 -11.19 -23.32 12.58
C ASP A 469 -12.02 -23.70 11.35
N LEU A 470 -11.35 -23.76 10.19
CA LEU A 470 -11.92 -24.18 8.92
C LEU A 470 -11.07 -25.30 8.34
N LEU A 471 -11.69 -26.39 7.89
CA LEU A 471 -11.01 -27.47 7.17
C LEU A 471 -11.09 -27.16 5.67
N GLY A 472 -9.94 -26.90 5.04
CA GLY A 472 -9.83 -26.76 3.59
C GLY A 472 -9.48 -28.09 2.92
N SER A 473 -10.29 -28.48 1.93
CA SER A 473 -10.00 -29.63 1.04
C SER A 473 -9.52 -29.09 -0.30
N PHE A 474 -8.29 -29.43 -0.67
CA PHE A 474 -7.66 -28.98 -1.90
C PHE A 474 -7.74 -30.01 -3.02
N GLU A 475 -7.91 -29.51 -4.26
CA GLU A 475 -7.80 -30.27 -5.51
C GLU A 475 -6.90 -29.50 -6.49
N LEU A 476 -5.83 -30.14 -6.96
CA LEU A 476 -4.81 -29.55 -7.84
C LEU A 476 -5.04 -29.95 -9.32
N GLY A 477 -6.13 -29.57 -9.92
CA GLY A 477 -6.47 -29.55 -11.33
C GLY A 477 -5.60 -30.35 -12.34
N GLY A 478 -5.28 -31.61 -12.06
CA GLY A 478 -4.41 -32.46 -12.91
C GLY A 478 -2.95 -32.56 -12.45
N TRP A 479 -2.54 -31.70 -11.51
CA TRP A 479 -1.20 -31.67 -10.91
C TRP A 479 -1.15 -32.45 -9.59
N LYS A 480 0.06 -32.76 -9.13
CA LYS A 480 0.29 -33.43 -7.85
C LYS A 480 1.29 -32.67 -7.03
N ALA A 481 0.98 -32.44 -5.76
CA ALA A 481 1.96 -31.96 -4.79
C ALA A 481 2.98 -33.07 -4.51
N ARG A 482 4.25 -32.72 -4.53
CA ARG A 482 5.31 -33.57 -4.01
C ARG A 482 5.18 -33.71 -2.49
N PRO A 483 5.63 -34.81 -1.88
CA PRO A 483 5.56 -34.98 -0.43
C PRO A 483 6.34 -33.89 0.31
N GLY A 484 5.70 -33.25 1.29
CA GLY A 484 6.30 -32.20 2.09
C GLY A 484 5.92 -30.79 1.64
N GLY A 485 6.57 -29.80 2.24
CA GLY A 485 6.34 -28.38 1.98
C GLY A 485 6.56 -27.55 3.24
N HIS A 486 6.36 -26.25 3.11
CA HIS A 486 6.46 -25.31 4.22
C HIS A 486 5.11 -24.63 4.45
N ALA A 487 4.77 -24.43 5.71
CA ALA A 487 3.64 -23.59 6.08
C ALA A 487 4.09 -22.53 7.08
N PHE A 488 3.57 -21.32 6.91
CA PHE A 488 3.79 -20.22 7.83
C PHE A 488 2.45 -19.71 8.30
N GLN A 489 2.32 -19.47 9.60
CA GLN A 489 1.08 -19.02 10.20
C GLN A 489 1.27 -17.73 10.98
N ILE A 490 0.33 -16.82 10.84
CA ILE A 490 0.15 -15.65 11.70
C ILE A 490 -1.21 -15.82 12.35
N THR A 491 -1.22 -16.08 13.66
CA THR A 491 -2.43 -16.34 14.43
C THR A 491 -2.20 -15.96 15.90
N GLY A 492 -3.26 -15.98 16.70
CA GLY A 492 -3.23 -15.74 18.14
C GLY A 492 -4.51 -16.22 18.81
N ASP A 493 -4.55 -16.23 20.12
CA ASP A 493 -5.73 -16.63 20.88
C ASP A 493 -6.86 -15.57 20.81
N ASN A 494 -6.48 -14.31 20.55
CA ASN A 494 -7.38 -13.16 20.48
C ASN A 494 -7.12 -12.33 19.21
N PRO A 495 -8.14 -12.01 18.40
CA PRO A 495 -7.97 -11.15 17.23
C PRO A 495 -7.59 -9.69 17.57
N ASP A 496 -7.77 -9.27 18.83
CA ASP A 496 -7.37 -7.95 19.32
C ASP A 496 -5.92 -7.94 19.87
N ALA A 497 -5.19 -9.06 19.76
CA ALA A 497 -3.78 -9.14 20.16
C ALA A 497 -2.93 -8.15 19.35
N THR A 498 -2.03 -7.43 20.05
CA THR A 498 -1.15 -6.42 19.47
C THR A 498 0.29 -6.58 19.95
N ASN A 499 1.24 -6.17 19.14
CA ASN A 499 2.63 -6.04 19.54
C ASN A 499 2.88 -4.68 20.19
N THR A 500 3.66 -4.66 21.25
CA THR A 500 4.06 -3.44 21.97
C THR A 500 5.56 -3.48 22.25
N PHE A 501 6.18 -2.36 22.57
CA PHE A 501 7.60 -2.34 22.98
C PHE A 501 7.88 -3.25 24.20
N ALA A 502 6.89 -3.43 25.09
CA ALA A 502 7.00 -4.34 26.23
C ALA A 502 6.79 -5.82 25.85
N ASN A 503 6.00 -6.10 24.81
CA ASN A 503 5.75 -7.44 24.30
C ASN A 503 5.78 -7.42 22.76
N PRO A 504 6.95 -7.35 22.13
CA PRO A 504 7.09 -7.14 20.69
C PRO A 504 6.76 -8.38 19.83
N HIS A 505 6.49 -9.52 20.46
CA HIS A 505 6.30 -10.81 19.79
C HIS A 505 4.96 -11.49 20.14
N ALA A 506 3.95 -10.72 20.55
CA ALA A 506 2.63 -11.27 20.85
C ALA A 506 1.98 -11.92 19.63
N VAL A 507 2.18 -11.32 18.45
CA VAL A 507 1.75 -11.85 17.15
C VAL A 507 2.97 -11.88 16.24
N THR A 508 3.34 -13.06 15.74
CA THR A 508 4.50 -13.26 14.84
C THR A 508 4.18 -14.31 13.79
N THR A 509 4.96 -14.34 12.71
CA THR A 509 4.96 -15.48 11.79
C THR A 509 5.62 -16.68 12.45
N GLN A 510 4.96 -17.83 12.37
CA GLN A 510 5.49 -19.10 12.88
C GLN A 510 5.56 -20.11 11.73
N GLU A 511 6.67 -20.79 11.59
CA GLU A 511 6.78 -21.92 10.68
C GLU A 511 6.17 -23.16 11.33
N VAL A 512 5.29 -23.85 10.58
CA VAL A 512 4.63 -25.08 11.01
C VAL A 512 4.83 -26.17 9.96
N THR A 513 4.69 -27.42 10.36
CA THR A 513 4.85 -28.54 9.42
C THR A 513 3.70 -28.58 8.43
N LEU A 514 4.01 -28.66 7.13
CA LEU A 514 3.05 -28.88 6.06
C LEU A 514 3.20 -30.32 5.54
N GLY A 515 2.17 -31.13 5.76
CA GLY A 515 2.10 -32.49 5.21
C GLY A 515 1.16 -32.52 3.99
N VAL A 516 1.71 -32.29 2.79
CA VAL A 516 0.95 -32.41 1.53
C VAL A 516 1.54 -33.50 0.65
N SER A 517 0.70 -34.16 -0.14
CA SER A 517 1.11 -35.07 -1.20
C SER A 517 -0.06 -35.41 -2.13
N GLY A 518 0.24 -35.66 -3.42
CA GLY A 518 -0.75 -36.06 -4.41
C GLY A 518 -1.63 -34.90 -4.89
N SER A 519 -2.68 -35.25 -5.62
CA SER A 519 -3.60 -34.27 -6.24
C SER A 519 -4.66 -33.72 -5.31
N ARG A 520 -4.83 -34.33 -4.14
CA ARG A 520 -5.80 -33.92 -3.11
C ARG A 520 -5.19 -34.01 -1.74
N PHE A 521 -5.38 -32.98 -0.92
CA PHE A 521 -4.96 -32.94 0.49
C PHE A 521 -5.89 -32.05 1.30
N GLN A 522 -5.76 -32.11 2.60
CA GLN A 522 -6.51 -31.27 3.53
C GLN A 522 -5.57 -30.48 4.42
N TYR A 523 -6.01 -29.28 4.81
CA TYR A 523 -5.31 -28.44 5.76
C TYR A 523 -6.31 -27.75 6.68
N GLN A 524 -6.01 -27.73 7.97
CA GLN A 524 -6.84 -27.05 8.97
C GLN A 524 -6.33 -25.63 9.18
N PHE A 525 -7.15 -24.66 8.84
CA PHE A 525 -6.88 -23.24 9.03
C PHE A 525 -7.38 -22.81 10.41
N PRO A 526 -6.49 -22.42 11.33
CA PRO A 526 -6.90 -21.90 12.63
C PRO A 526 -7.85 -20.71 12.48
N ARG A 527 -8.73 -20.50 13.45
CA ARG A 527 -9.58 -19.31 13.51
C ARG A 527 -8.73 -18.03 13.44
N HIS A 528 -9.26 -16.96 12.86
CA HIS A 528 -8.63 -15.65 12.71
C HIS A 528 -7.11 -15.75 12.43
N SER A 529 -6.76 -16.45 11.36
CA SER A 529 -5.37 -16.72 10.98
C SER A 529 -5.07 -16.37 9.53
N ILE A 530 -3.79 -16.10 9.26
CA ILE A 530 -3.20 -16.10 7.94
C ILE A 530 -2.37 -17.37 7.86
N SER A 531 -2.63 -18.20 6.85
CA SER A 531 -1.84 -19.40 6.57
C SER A 531 -1.22 -19.29 5.17
N TRP A 532 0.08 -19.40 5.12
CA TRP A 532 0.88 -19.39 3.92
C TRP A 532 1.41 -20.80 3.66
N LEU A 533 1.01 -21.42 2.56
CA LEU A 533 1.40 -22.78 2.23
C LEU A 533 2.28 -22.77 0.97
N GLU A 534 3.44 -23.42 1.02
CA GLU A 534 4.37 -23.56 -0.10
C GLU A 534 4.68 -25.02 -0.33
N PHE A 535 4.53 -25.49 -1.57
CA PHE A 535 4.86 -26.86 -1.95
C PHE A 535 5.24 -26.95 -3.43
N GLU A 536 6.08 -27.94 -3.73
CA GLU A 536 6.43 -28.29 -5.11
C GLU A 536 5.34 -29.15 -5.75
N VAL A 537 5.22 -29.04 -7.09
CA VAL A 537 4.26 -29.82 -7.89
C VAL A 537 4.93 -30.54 -9.06
N GLU A 538 4.27 -31.60 -9.54
CA GLU A 538 4.67 -32.40 -10.72
C GLU A 538 3.48 -32.80 -11.56
#